data_3ecc84b309b773d1efca86c8751dc911
#
_entry.id   3ecc84b309b773d1efca86c8751dc911
#
_cell.length_a   1.000
_cell.length_b   1.000
_cell.length_c   1.000
_cell.angle_alpha   90.00
_cell.angle_beta   90.00
_cell.angle_gamma   90.00
#
_symmetry.space_group_name_H-M   'P 1'
#
loop_
_entity.id
_entity.type
_entity.pdbx_description
1 polymer ?
#
loop_
_entity_poly.entity_id
_entity_poly.type
_entity_poly.pdbx_seq_one_letter_code
_entity_poly.pdbx_strand_id
1 'polypeptide(L)'
;MFIEENSKPKEKLKAWYLFTEDFIAGTQHLTNEQVGVYIRLLCFNWNKKCSGLPSNNMELYRIANCFTDDEKQACNKIIKEFFVYINDHYQNERQLQEFLYITRRMEASKE
;
A
#
# COMPACT_ATOMS: atom_id res chain seq x y z
N MET A 1 -1.04 20.88 7.15
CA MET A 1 -0.24 20.47 6.80
C MET A 1 0.83 21.14 6.50
N PHE A 2 1.57 21.05 6.36
CA PHE A 2 2.49 21.73 5.93
C PHE A 2 3.49 21.12 5.18
N ILE A 3 3.97 21.39 4.38
CA ILE A 3 4.73 20.80 3.53
C ILE A 3 6.12 21.20 3.59
N GLU A 4 7.07 20.40 3.52
CA GLU A 4 8.33 20.73 3.61
C GLU A 4 8.82 21.04 2.33
N GLU A 5 9.04 22.17 1.98
CA GLU A 5 9.40 22.60 0.75
C GLU A 5 10.75 22.26 0.33
N ASN A 6 11.62 22.09 1.16
CA ASN A 6 12.96 21.81 0.76
C ASN A 6 13.30 20.36 0.80
N SER A 7 12.34 19.48 0.82
CA SER A 7 12.65 18.10 0.88
C SER A 7 13.28 17.65 -0.41
N LYS A 8 14.07 16.61 -0.32
CA LYS A 8 14.71 16.08 -1.50
C LYS A 8 13.91 14.96 -2.02
N PRO A 9 13.25 15.15 -3.10
CA PRO A 9 12.31 14.19 -3.58
C PRO A 9 12.86 12.96 -4.18
N LYS A 10 14.12 12.95 -4.55
CA LYS A 10 14.54 11.85 -5.29
C LYS A 10 14.67 10.57 -4.54
N GLU A 11 14.76 10.57 -3.26
CA GLU A 11 14.96 9.36 -2.54
C GLU A 11 13.68 8.58 -2.34
N LYS A 12 12.55 9.22 -2.21
CA LYS A 12 11.32 8.50 -2.05
C LYS A 12 10.14 9.40 -2.25
N LEU A 13 9.02 8.80 -2.58
CA LEU A 13 7.80 9.55 -2.78
C LEU A 13 7.07 9.64 -1.45
N LYS A 14 6.92 10.83 -0.94
CA LYS A 14 6.31 11.03 0.37
C LYS A 14 4.79 11.00 0.36
N ALA A 15 4.20 11.18 -0.77
CA ALA A 15 2.75 11.18 -0.86
C ALA A 15 2.28 10.15 -1.86
N TRP A 16 1.13 9.56 -1.56
CA TRP A 16 0.51 8.60 -2.45
C TRP A 16 -0.89 9.11 -2.71
N TYR A 17 -1.26 9.27 -3.98
CA TYR A 17 -2.57 9.76 -4.32
C TYR A 17 -3.60 8.68 -4.15
N LEU A 18 -4.62 8.96 -3.37
CA LEU A 18 -5.72 8.04 -3.19
C LEU A 18 -6.88 8.54 -4.03
N PHE A 19 -7.30 7.75 -5.00
CA PHE A 19 -8.43 8.12 -5.84
C PHE A 19 -9.71 7.72 -5.09
N THR A 20 -10.33 8.69 -4.46
CA THR A 20 -11.36 8.43 -3.45
C THR A 20 -12.59 7.73 -3.99
N GLU A 21 -13.03 8.08 -5.20
CA GLU A 21 -14.19 7.41 -5.76
C GLU A 21 -13.91 5.94 -5.99
N ASP A 22 -12.74 5.62 -6.53
CA ASP A 22 -12.40 4.24 -6.80
C ASP A 22 -12.20 3.46 -5.50
N PHE A 23 -11.62 4.11 -4.50
CA PHE A 23 -11.37 3.44 -3.24
C PHE A 23 -12.69 3.10 -2.55
N ILE A 24 -13.61 4.04 -2.52
CA ILE A 24 -14.91 3.80 -1.91
C ILE A 24 -15.64 2.68 -2.65
N ALA A 25 -15.65 2.73 -3.98
CA ALA A 25 -16.35 1.71 -4.75
C ALA A 25 -15.74 0.33 -4.54
N GLY A 26 -14.42 0.24 -4.47
CA GLY A 26 -13.77 -1.05 -4.34
C GLY A 26 -13.80 -1.63 -2.94
N THR A 27 -14.18 -0.84 -1.93
CA THR A 27 -14.18 -1.31 -0.55
C THR A 27 -15.57 -1.29 0.09
N GLN A 28 -16.62 -1.09 -0.71
CA GLN A 28 -17.98 -1.03 -0.17
C GLN A 28 -18.35 -2.24 0.64
N HIS A 29 -17.84 -3.40 0.29
CA HIS A 29 -18.19 -4.65 0.96
C HIS A 29 -17.34 -4.93 2.18
N LEU A 30 -16.43 -4.05 2.53
CA LEU A 30 -15.52 -4.29 3.63
C LEU A 30 -15.99 -3.61 4.90
N THR A 31 -15.62 -4.17 6.04
CA THR A 31 -15.86 -3.52 7.32
C THR A 31 -14.79 -2.45 7.52
N ASN A 32 -15.02 -1.56 8.48
CA ASN A 32 -14.03 -0.54 8.80
C ASN A 32 -12.71 -1.16 9.23
N GLU A 33 -12.76 -2.27 9.95
CA GLU A 33 -11.55 -2.95 10.37
C GLU A 33 -10.78 -3.44 9.16
N GLN A 34 -11.46 -3.99 8.18
CA GLN A 34 -10.82 -4.48 6.98
C GLN A 34 -10.25 -3.34 6.15
N VAL A 35 -10.97 -2.22 6.06
CA VAL A 35 -10.46 -1.05 5.35
C VAL A 35 -9.20 -0.53 6.05
N GLY A 36 -9.20 -0.51 7.37
CA GLY A 36 -8.03 -0.06 8.13
C GLY A 36 -6.80 -0.91 7.84
N VAL A 37 -6.98 -2.23 7.80
CA VAL A 37 -5.90 -3.14 7.48
C VAL A 37 -5.39 -2.85 6.06
N TYR A 38 -6.29 -2.68 5.13
CA TYR A 38 -5.96 -2.46 3.74
C TYR A 38 -5.10 -1.19 3.58
N ILE A 39 -5.55 -0.09 4.18
CA ILE A 39 -4.82 1.16 4.06
C ILE A 39 -3.43 1.06 4.70
N ARG A 40 -3.31 0.40 5.86
CA ARG A 40 -2.01 0.26 6.50
C ARG A 40 -1.04 -0.51 5.62
N LEU A 41 -1.51 -1.57 4.98
CA LEU A 41 -0.66 -2.37 4.11
C LEU A 41 -0.23 -1.56 2.88
N LEU A 42 -1.15 -0.81 2.30
CA LEU A 42 -0.83 0.00 1.13
C LEU A 42 0.18 1.09 1.47
N CYS A 43 0.00 1.75 2.60
CA CYS A 43 0.92 2.81 2.99
C CYS A 43 2.31 2.26 3.28
N PHE A 44 2.38 1.11 3.94
CA PHE A 44 3.66 0.48 4.22
C PHE A 44 4.39 0.17 2.91
N ASN A 45 3.67 -0.42 1.95
CA ASN A 45 4.27 -0.78 0.69
C ASN A 45 4.76 0.45 -0.08
N TRP A 46 3.97 1.51 -0.07
CA TRP A 46 4.38 2.74 -0.74
C TRP A 46 5.66 3.29 -0.12
N ASN A 47 5.73 3.29 1.21
CA ASN A 47 6.91 3.79 1.89
C ASN A 47 8.15 2.95 1.61
N LYS A 48 7.97 1.70 1.21
CA LYS A 48 9.07 0.83 0.83
C LYS A 48 9.29 0.83 -0.68
N LYS A 49 8.82 1.86 -1.36
CA LYS A 49 8.99 2.03 -2.80
C LYS A 49 8.37 0.87 -3.56
N CYS A 50 7.26 0.37 -3.07
CA CYS A 50 6.51 -0.73 -3.66
C CYS A 50 7.40 -1.95 -3.91
N SER A 51 8.29 -2.24 -2.97
CA SER A 51 9.13 -3.41 -3.09
C SER A 51 8.37 -4.69 -2.76
N GLY A 52 7.14 -4.56 -2.26
CA GLY A 52 6.32 -5.72 -1.95
C GLY A 52 6.24 -5.97 -0.46
N LEU A 53 5.11 -6.55 -0.04
CA LEU A 53 4.92 -6.91 1.35
C LEU A 53 5.54 -8.28 1.61
N PRO A 54 5.99 -8.54 2.82
CA PRO A 54 6.61 -9.84 3.12
C PRO A 54 5.59 -10.96 3.01
N SER A 55 6.08 -12.16 2.72
CA SER A 55 5.20 -13.31 2.61
C SER A 55 4.87 -13.94 3.96
N ASN A 56 5.58 -13.56 5.01
CA ASN A 56 5.38 -14.14 6.32
C ASN A 56 4.16 -13.54 6.99
N ASN A 57 3.20 -14.38 7.42
CA ASN A 57 1.97 -13.88 8.00
C ASN A 57 2.19 -13.07 9.27
N MET A 58 3.11 -13.47 10.10
CA MET A 58 3.35 -12.75 11.35
C MET A 58 3.85 -11.34 11.08
N GLU A 59 4.65 -11.18 10.03
CA GLU A 59 5.12 -9.86 9.66
C GLU A 59 3.99 -9.01 9.09
N LEU A 60 3.10 -9.62 8.31
CA LEU A 60 1.95 -8.89 7.78
C LEU A 60 1.06 -8.41 8.91
N TYR A 61 0.82 -9.25 9.91
CA TYR A 61 0.00 -8.86 11.04
C TYR A 61 0.64 -7.68 11.79
N ARG A 62 1.95 -7.70 11.91
CA ARG A 62 2.63 -6.62 12.62
C ARG A 62 2.51 -5.31 11.84
N ILE A 63 2.68 -5.38 10.52
CA ILE A 63 2.57 -4.19 9.68
C ILE A 63 1.17 -3.59 9.78
N ALA A 64 0.16 -4.42 9.80
CA ALA A 64 -1.22 -3.96 9.81
C ALA A 64 -1.79 -3.80 11.21
N ASN A 65 -0.95 -4.00 12.26
CA ASN A 65 -1.39 -3.90 13.64
C ASN A 65 -2.55 -4.83 13.97
N CYS A 66 -2.41 -6.09 13.53
CA CYS A 66 -3.44 -7.10 13.77
C CYS A 66 -3.01 -7.96 14.93
N PHE A 67 -3.69 -7.81 16.08
CA PHE A 67 -3.33 -8.51 17.30
C PHE A 67 -4.33 -9.57 17.70
N THR A 68 -5.60 -9.37 17.42
CA THR A 68 -6.61 -10.37 17.79
C THR A 68 -6.83 -11.32 16.62
N ASP A 69 -7.51 -12.44 16.90
CA ASP A 69 -7.80 -13.40 15.85
C ASP A 69 -8.67 -12.79 14.77
N ASP A 70 -9.63 -11.97 15.16
CA ASP A 70 -10.51 -11.33 14.17
C ASP A 70 -9.72 -10.37 13.29
N GLU A 71 -8.79 -9.64 13.87
CA GLU A 71 -7.96 -8.73 13.09
C GLU A 71 -7.06 -9.49 12.14
N LYS A 72 -6.52 -10.61 12.59
CA LYS A 72 -5.66 -11.43 11.74
C LYS A 72 -6.45 -12.01 10.58
N GLN A 73 -7.71 -12.40 10.82
CA GLN A 73 -8.55 -12.89 9.74
C GLN A 73 -8.85 -11.79 8.75
N ALA A 74 -9.06 -10.56 9.24
CA ALA A 74 -9.27 -9.43 8.35
C ALA A 74 -8.04 -9.23 7.46
N CYS A 75 -6.85 -9.34 8.03
CA CYS A 75 -5.63 -9.20 7.26
C CYS A 75 -5.53 -10.28 6.18
N ASN A 76 -5.84 -11.51 6.54
CA ASN A 76 -5.77 -12.61 5.59
C ASN A 76 -6.74 -12.38 4.43
N LYS A 77 -7.93 -11.88 4.74
CA LYS A 77 -8.92 -11.62 3.71
C LYS A 77 -8.45 -10.52 2.77
N ILE A 78 -7.89 -9.47 3.31
CA ILE A 78 -7.42 -8.34 2.50
C ILE A 78 -6.27 -8.77 1.59
N ILE A 79 -5.33 -9.54 2.11
CA ILE A 79 -4.22 -10.02 1.30
C ILE A 79 -4.76 -10.87 0.15
N LYS A 80 -5.70 -11.76 0.45
CA LYS A 80 -6.22 -12.64 -0.57
C LYS A 80 -6.99 -11.89 -1.65
N GLU A 81 -7.72 -10.88 -1.26
CA GLU A 81 -8.59 -10.17 -2.21
C GLU A 81 -7.87 -9.11 -3.02
N PHE A 82 -6.95 -8.39 -2.43
CA PHE A 82 -6.41 -7.19 -3.05
C PHE A 82 -4.93 -7.28 -3.44
N PHE A 83 -4.27 -8.37 -3.12
CA PHE A 83 -2.85 -8.49 -3.39
C PHE A 83 -2.57 -9.78 -4.16
N VAL A 84 -1.50 -9.76 -4.96
CA VAL A 84 -1.08 -10.94 -5.68
C VAL A 84 0.33 -11.30 -5.24
N TYR A 85 0.66 -12.57 -5.29
CA TYR A 85 1.95 -13.06 -4.82
C TYR A 85 2.89 -13.11 -6.01
N ILE A 86 3.93 -12.30 -5.96
CA ILE A 86 4.89 -12.19 -7.05
C ILE A 86 6.27 -12.16 -6.48
N ASN A 87 7.15 -13.07 -6.92
CA ASN A 87 8.54 -13.08 -6.49
C ASN A 87 8.69 -13.04 -4.97
N ASP A 88 7.95 -13.92 -4.31
CA ASP A 88 7.99 -14.09 -2.86
C ASP A 88 7.49 -12.87 -2.07
N HIS A 89 6.77 -11.99 -2.69
CA HIS A 89 6.21 -10.83 -2.02
C HIS A 89 4.77 -10.63 -2.47
N TYR A 90 4.00 -9.89 -1.68
CA TYR A 90 2.63 -9.53 -2.06
C TYR A 90 2.63 -8.12 -2.61
N GLN A 91 1.97 -7.92 -3.74
CA GLN A 91 1.84 -6.62 -4.36
C GLN A 91 0.38 -6.31 -4.66
N ASN A 92 0.02 -5.06 -4.52
CA ASN A 92 -1.26 -4.58 -5.02
C ASN A 92 -0.97 -4.06 -6.42
N GLU A 93 -1.56 -4.67 -7.43
CA GLU A 93 -1.21 -4.38 -8.81
C GLU A 93 -1.47 -2.94 -9.19
N ARG A 94 -2.58 -2.39 -8.75
CA ARG A 94 -2.90 -1.02 -9.09
C ARG A 94 -1.89 -0.06 -8.47
N GLN A 95 -1.54 -0.27 -7.21
CA GLN A 95 -0.58 0.61 -6.54
C GLN A 95 0.79 0.50 -7.21
N LEU A 96 1.19 -0.70 -7.58
CA LEU A 96 2.48 -0.87 -8.23
C LEU A 96 2.50 -0.13 -9.57
N GLN A 97 1.41 -0.20 -10.34
CA GLN A 97 1.35 0.51 -11.60
C GLN A 97 1.44 2.02 -11.38
N GLU A 98 0.78 2.52 -10.36
CA GLU A 98 0.83 3.94 -10.04
C GLU A 98 2.25 4.37 -9.67
N PHE A 99 2.92 3.54 -8.87
CA PHE A 99 4.29 3.84 -8.45
C PHE A 99 5.22 3.89 -9.66
N LEU A 100 5.11 2.91 -10.54
CA LEU A 100 5.95 2.85 -11.72
C LEU A 100 5.69 4.02 -12.66
N TYR A 101 4.43 4.39 -12.80
CA TYR A 101 4.07 5.52 -13.65
C TYR A 101 4.68 6.81 -13.13
N ILE A 102 4.54 7.06 -11.83
CA ILE A 102 5.04 8.30 -11.24
C ILE A 102 6.56 8.35 -11.28
N THR A 103 7.22 7.23 -10.99
CA THR A 103 8.70 7.24 -10.98
C THR A 103 9.25 7.42 -12.38
N ARG A 104 8.58 6.86 -13.40
CA ARG A 104 9.04 7.08 -14.76
C ARG A 104 8.89 8.53 -15.15
N ARG A 105 7.81 9.17 -14.75
CA ARG A 105 7.63 10.58 -15.07
C ARG A 105 8.66 11.43 -14.37
N MET A 106 9.00 11.09 -13.12
CA MET A 106 10.01 11.83 -12.40
C MET A 106 11.37 11.70 -13.06
N GLU A 107 11.70 10.50 -13.54
CA GLU A 107 12.97 10.30 -14.20
C GLU A 107 13.00 11.03 -15.53
N ALA A 108 11.92 11.01 -16.27
CA ALA A 108 11.86 11.71 -17.54
C ALA A 108 12.03 13.21 -17.35
N SER A 109 11.47 13.76 -16.27
CA SER A 109 11.57 15.19 -16.09
C SER A 109 12.94 15.66 -15.64
N LYS A 110 13.82 14.72 -15.29
CA LYS A 110 15.15 15.14 -14.90
C LYS A 110 16.00 15.31 -16.13
N GLU A 111 15.59 14.84 -17.26
CA GLU A 111 16.31 15.00 -18.47
C GLU A 111 16.10 16.38 -19.06
#